data_54fe44becd3aae485429aa0eaad89eea
#
_entry.id   54fe44becd3aae485429aa0eaad89eea
#
_cell.length_a   1.000
_cell.length_b   1.000
_cell.length_c   1.000
_cell.angle_alpha   90.00
_cell.angle_beta   90.00
_cell.angle_gamma   90.00
#
_symmetry.space_group_name_H-M   'P 1'
#
loop_
_entity.id
_entity.type
_entity.pdbx_description
1 polymer ?
#
loop_
_entity_poly.entity_id
_entity_poly.type
_entity_poly.pdbx_seq_one_letter_code
_entity_poly.pdbx_strand_id
1 'polypeptide(L)'
;EYYGWSTIVCIASLLSIHFLMKINLLEYVKTNPSTILLLIGIYLASGITWSFIKWISFLYRFKEYREERLEEFRARKAEEDRRKANRAVEEARRLEKENEIRVSNGQNPIVQEKSSYTEPERTEFEYIQRCSFKNTSDLSKAPSYKDYKAKIVAWVVFWIPSLIGTLLDDFVRKLVTWIVNRFSAIYQTLSHKIVGNFPEPPKQDV
;
A
#
# COMPACT_ATOMS: atom_id res chain seq x y z
N GLU A 1 13.01 13.91 -0.59
CA GLU A 1 14.33 13.92 0.10
C GLU A 1 15.44 13.17 -0.65
N TYR A 2 15.12 12.31 -1.62
CA TYR A 2 16.12 11.49 -2.34
C TYR A 2 16.81 12.21 -3.52
N TYR A 3 16.35 13.38 -3.93
CA TYR A 3 16.89 14.09 -5.11
C TYR A 3 18.34 14.58 -4.92
N GLY A 4 18.71 14.93 -3.70
CA GLY A 4 20.09 15.34 -3.38
C GLY A 4 21.12 14.24 -3.62
N TRP A 5 20.82 13.01 -3.22
CA TRP A 5 21.70 11.86 -3.45
C TRP A 5 21.82 11.50 -4.93
N SER A 6 20.72 11.57 -5.69
CA SER A 6 20.75 11.31 -7.14
C SER A 6 21.63 12.31 -7.88
N THR A 7 21.59 13.57 -7.49
CA THR A 7 22.45 14.63 -8.06
C THR A 7 23.90 14.40 -7.74
N ILE A 8 24.22 14.02 -6.50
CA ILE A 8 25.58 13.70 -6.06
C ILE A 8 26.13 12.50 -6.84
N VAL A 9 25.35 11.44 -7.00
CA VAL A 9 25.73 10.23 -7.76
C VAL A 9 25.98 10.59 -9.24
N CYS A 10 25.13 11.41 -9.87
CA CYS A 10 25.34 11.86 -11.24
C CYS A 10 26.62 12.67 -11.39
N ILE A 11 26.88 13.61 -10.49
CA ILE A 11 28.11 14.42 -10.52
C ILE A 11 29.32 13.54 -10.30
N ALA A 12 29.28 12.63 -9.32
CA ALA A 12 30.38 11.71 -9.05
C ALA A 12 30.65 10.78 -10.24
N SER A 13 29.60 10.31 -10.92
CA SER A 13 29.75 9.48 -12.14
C SER A 13 30.41 10.24 -13.28
N LEU A 14 30.01 11.49 -13.52
CA LEU A 14 30.60 12.35 -14.55
C LEU A 14 32.08 12.65 -14.23
N LEU A 15 32.40 12.95 -12.96
CA LEU A 15 33.78 13.16 -12.51
C LEU A 15 34.59 11.89 -12.64
N SER A 16 34.04 10.73 -12.32
CA SER A 16 34.72 9.44 -12.49
C SER A 16 35.03 9.14 -13.97
N ILE A 17 34.10 9.39 -14.87
CA ILE A 17 34.31 9.23 -16.32
C ILE A 17 35.44 10.16 -16.81
N HIS A 18 35.39 11.43 -16.37
CA HIS A 18 36.44 12.40 -16.75
C HIS A 18 37.81 11.96 -16.24
N PHE A 19 37.91 11.47 -14.99
CA PHE A 19 39.15 11.11 -14.35
C PHE A 19 39.72 9.76 -14.84
N LEU A 20 38.85 8.74 -14.97
CA LEU A 20 39.26 7.39 -15.40
C LEU A 20 39.55 7.29 -16.88
N MET A 21 38.79 7.96 -17.73
CA MET A 21 38.95 7.85 -19.19
C MET A 21 39.88 8.90 -19.76
N LYS A 22 40.39 9.86 -18.98
CA LYS A 22 41.25 10.97 -19.42
C LYS A 22 40.67 11.73 -20.63
N ILE A 23 39.37 11.69 -20.83
CA ILE A 23 38.66 12.35 -21.92
C ILE A 23 38.40 13.79 -21.48
N ASN A 24 38.90 14.74 -22.28
CA ASN A 24 38.55 16.14 -22.09
C ASN A 24 37.12 16.39 -22.59
N LEU A 25 36.13 16.16 -21.72
CA LEU A 25 34.71 16.25 -22.06
C LEU A 25 34.34 17.60 -22.70
N LEU A 26 34.96 18.68 -22.25
CA LEU A 26 34.73 20.03 -22.82
C LEU A 26 35.21 20.15 -24.25
N GLU A 27 36.35 19.55 -24.59
CA GLU A 27 36.91 19.56 -25.93
C GLU A 27 36.10 18.63 -26.86
N TYR A 28 35.69 17.45 -26.36
CA TYR A 28 34.84 16.52 -27.08
C TYR A 28 33.47 17.13 -27.44
N VAL A 29 32.84 17.85 -26.51
CA VAL A 29 31.58 18.57 -26.73
C VAL A 29 31.73 19.64 -27.82
N LYS A 30 32.81 20.38 -27.82
CA LYS A 30 33.07 21.41 -28.83
C LYS A 30 33.33 20.84 -30.22
N THR A 31 33.99 19.67 -30.28
CA THR A 31 34.40 19.05 -31.56
C THR A 31 33.26 18.27 -32.20
N ASN A 32 32.32 17.71 -31.42
CA ASN A 32 31.26 16.83 -31.91
C ASN A 32 29.84 17.23 -31.41
N PRO A 33 29.36 18.43 -31.75
CA PRO A 33 28.08 18.91 -31.19
C PRO A 33 26.86 18.07 -31.63
N SER A 34 26.87 17.52 -32.84
CA SER A 34 25.80 16.67 -33.36
C SER A 34 25.69 15.33 -32.61
N THR A 35 26.83 14.74 -32.26
CA THR A 35 26.88 13.50 -31.49
C THR A 35 26.36 13.72 -30.07
N ILE A 36 26.70 14.84 -29.45
CA ILE A 36 26.21 15.21 -28.13
C ILE A 36 24.69 15.42 -28.15
N LEU A 37 24.19 16.14 -29.16
CA LEU A 37 22.74 16.34 -29.31
C LEU A 37 21.98 15.00 -29.46
N LEU A 38 22.53 14.09 -30.24
CA LEU A 38 21.98 12.74 -30.43
C LEU A 38 21.96 11.96 -29.09
N LEU A 39 23.06 11.99 -28.34
CA LEU A 39 23.13 11.31 -27.01
C LEU A 39 22.13 11.90 -26.02
N ILE A 40 21.95 13.21 -25.97
CA ILE A 40 20.94 13.87 -25.16
C ILE A 40 19.55 13.43 -25.61
N GLY A 41 19.29 13.36 -26.90
CA GLY A 41 18.01 12.88 -27.45
C GLY A 41 17.70 11.45 -27.02
N ILE A 42 18.66 10.53 -27.12
CA ILE A 42 18.52 9.14 -26.70
C ILE A 42 18.30 9.07 -25.18
N TYR A 43 19.05 9.85 -24.40
CA TYR A 43 18.89 9.90 -22.94
C TYR A 43 17.49 10.34 -22.53
N LEU A 44 16.98 11.40 -23.13
CA LEU A 44 15.62 11.91 -22.83
C LEU A 44 14.54 10.93 -23.30
N ALA A 45 14.68 10.32 -24.48
CA ALA A 45 13.73 9.33 -24.97
C ALA A 45 13.64 8.12 -24.04
N SER A 46 14.79 7.62 -23.57
CA SER A 46 14.86 6.54 -22.59
C SER A 46 14.23 6.94 -21.25
N GLY A 47 14.48 8.17 -20.80
CA GLY A 47 13.89 8.72 -19.59
C GLY A 47 12.36 8.87 -19.68
N ILE A 48 11.84 9.30 -20.81
CA ILE A 48 10.40 9.38 -21.07
C ILE A 48 9.77 7.97 -20.99
N THR A 49 10.37 7.00 -21.71
CA THR A 49 9.89 5.60 -21.67
C THR A 49 9.89 5.05 -20.25
N TRP A 50 10.97 5.27 -19.50
CA TRP A 50 11.05 4.86 -18.09
C TRP A 50 9.99 5.53 -17.21
N SER A 51 9.75 6.82 -17.43
CA SER A 51 8.71 7.57 -16.70
C SER A 51 7.32 7.01 -16.95
N PHE A 52 7.00 6.59 -18.19
CA PHE A 52 5.75 5.90 -18.51
C PHE A 52 5.62 4.58 -17.77
N ILE A 53 6.65 3.75 -17.75
CA ILE A 53 6.65 2.48 -17.02
C ILE A 53 6.40 2.72 -15.53
N LYS A 54 7.06 3.71 -14.94
CA LYS A 54 6.88 4.10 -13.53
C LYS A 54 5.47 4.61 -13.24
N TRP A 55 4.92 5.41 -14.15
CA TRP A 55 3.55 5.92 -14.02
C TRP A 55 2.53 4.80 -14.06
N ILE A 56 2.63 3.88 -15.03
CA ILE A 56 1.77 2.71 -15.12
C ILE A 56 1.87 1.85 -13.85
N SER A 57 3.08 1.55 -13.41
CA SER A 57 3.30 0.79 -12.17
C SER A 57 2.71 1.48 -10.94
N PHE A 58 2.78 2.82 -10.89
CA PHE A 58 2.15 3.60 -9.82
C PHE A 58 0.62 3.47 -9.86
N LEU A 59 -0.01 3.54 -11.05
CA LEU A 59 -1.45 3.39 -11.21
C LEU A 59 -1.94 1.98 -10.80
N TYR A 60 -1.19 0.93 -11.16
CA TYR A 60 -1.52 -0.44 -10.73
C TYR A 60 -1.46 -0.59 -9.21
N ARG A 61 -0.41 -0.10 -8.56
CA ARG A 61 -0.29 -0.12 -7.10
C ARG A 61 -1.37 0.72 -6.41
N PHE A 62 -1.75 1.84 -7.02
CA PHE A 62 -2.85 2.66 -6.52
C PHE A 62 -4.19 1.90 -6.58
N LYS A 63 -4.46 1.22 -7.71
CA LYS A 63 -5.66 0.40 -7.88
C LYS A 63 -5.71 -0.73 -6.86
N GLU A 64 -4.64 -1.50 -6.73
CA GLU A 64 -4.50 -2.61 -5.78
C GLU A 64 -4.74 -2.13 -4.33
N TYR A 65 -4.09 -1.05 -3.93
CA TYR A 65 -4.27 -0.48 -2.59
C TYR A 65 -5.71 0.00 -2.34
N ARG A 66 -6.35 0.59 -3.35
CA ARG A 66 -7.75 1.01 -3.26
C ARG A 66 -8.69 -0.20 -3.09
N GLU A 67 -8.48 -1.26 -3.85
CA GLU A 67 -9.24 -2.51 -3.76
C GLU A 67 -9.08 -3.16 -2.38
N GLU A 68 -7.85 -3.27 -1.88
CA GLU A 68 -7.54 -3.76 -0.54
C GLU A 68 -8.29 -2.98 0.55
N ARG A 69 -8.30 -1.65 0.47
CA ARG A 69 -9.04 -0.81 1.42
C ARG A 69 -10.56 -1.00 1.34
N LEU A 70 -11.09 -1.20 0.14
CA LEU A 70 -12.51 -1.51 -0.06
C LEU A 70 -12.87 -2.86 0.57
N GLU A 71 -12.07 -3.88 0.36
CA GLU A 71 -12.28 -5.21 0.94
C GLU A 71 -12.21 -5.17 2.47
N GLU A 72 -11.24 -4.47 3.04
CA GLU A 72 -11.16 -4.25 4.48
C GLU A 72 -12.42 -3.57 5.04
N PHE A 73 -12.92 -2.54 4.35
CA PHE A 73 -14.13 -1.85 4.76
C PHE A 73 -15.34 -2.78 4.74
N ARG A 74 -15.51 -3.54 3.64
CA ARG A 74 -16.60 -4.51 3.49
C ARG A 74 -16.55 -5.60 4.54
N ALA A 75 -15.37 -6.12 4.82
CA ALA A 75 -15.19 -7.14 5.85
C ALA A 75 -15.56 -6.61 7.24
N ARG A 76 -15.11 -5.40 7.60
CA ARG A 76 -15.46 -4.76 8.87
C ARG A 76 -16.96 -4.48 8.98
N LYS A 77 -17.58 -3.99 7.89
CA LYS A 77 -19.03 -3.74 7.87
C LYS A 77 -19.81 -5.03 8.03
N ALA A 78 -19.46 -6.09 7.31
CA ALA A 78 -20.10 -7.39 7.43
C ALA A 78 -19.99 -7.96 8.87
N GLU A 79 -18.85 -7.80 9.52
CA GLU A 79 -18.66 -8.22 10.90
C GLU A 79 -19.52 -7.38 11.88
N GLU A 80 -19.59 -6.07 11.67
CA GLU A 80 -20.42 -5.16 12.45
C GLU A 80 -21.92 -5.50 12.32
N ASP A 81 -22.37 -5.73 11.08
CA ASP A 81 -23.75 -6.12 10.80
C ASP A 81 -24.08 -7.47 11.43
N ARG A 82 -23.16 -8.45 11.39
CA ARG A 82 -23.31 -9.73 12.08
C ARG A 82 -23.41 -9.55 13.60
N ARG A 83 -22.59 -8.68 14.18
CA ARG A 83 -22.65 -8.37 15.61
C ARG A 83 -23.96 -7.67 15.99
N LYS A 84 -24.45 -6.73 15.16
CA LYS A 84 -25.76 -6.08 15.35
C LYS A 84 -26.90 -7.11 15.29
N ALA A 85 -26.89 -7.99 14.30
CA ALA A 85 -27.87 -9.05 14.15
C ALA A 85 -27.90 -10.01 15.37
N ASN A 86 -26.70 -10.45 15.82
CA ASN A 86 -26.62 -11.32 17.00
C ASN A 86 -27.15 -10.63 18.29
N ARG A 87 -26.84 -9.34 18.48
CA ARG A 87 -27.36 -8.55 19.60
C ARG A 87 -28.90 -8.45 19.55
N ALA A 88 -29.44 -8.16 18.36
CA ALA A 88 -30.89 -8.05 18.18
C ALA A 88 -31.60 -9.38 18.49
N VAL A 89 -31.02 -10.52 18.08
CA VAL A 89 -31.56 -11.85 18.45
C VAL A 89 -31.50 -12.11 19.95
N GLU A 90 -30.40 -11.73 20.59
CA GLU A 90 -30.24 -11.92 22.03
C GLU A 90 -31.21 -11.02 22.84
N GLU A 91 -31.36 -9.77 22.42
CA GLU A 91 -32.34 -8.85 23.01
C GLU A 91 -33.78 -9.35 22.82
N ALA A 92 -34.14 -9.86 21.66
CA ALA A 92 -35.45 -10.46 21.41
C ALA A 92 -35.71 -11.66 22.34
N ARG A 93 -34.73 -12.56 22.52
CA ARG A 93 -34.85 -13.68 23.44
C ARG A 93 -34.97 -13.24 24.90
N ARG A 94 -34.28 -12.17 25.31
CA ARG A 94 -34.42 -11.62 26.67
C ARG A 94 -35.81 -11.05 26.91
N LEU A 95 -36.31 -10.27 25.95
CA LEU A 95 -37.64 -9.68 26.00
C LEU A 95 -38.75 -10.75 26.04
N GLU A 96 -38.58 -11.80 25.23
CA GLU A 96 -39.54 -12.93 25.25
C GLU A 96 -39.62 -13.57 26.63
N LYS A 97 -38.48 -13.91 27.23
CA LYS A 97 -38.44 -14.47 28.58
C LYS A 97 -39.00 -13.51 29.64
N GLU A 98 -38.69 -12.23 29.55
CA GLU A 98 -39.20 -11.22 30.47
C GLU A 98 -40.72 -11.08 30.32
N ASN A 99 -41.25 -11.10 29.10
CA ASN A 99 -42.67 -11.04 28.84
C ASN A 99 -43.41 -12.29 29.33
N GLU A 100 -42.82 -13.49 29.20
CA GLU A 100 -43.36 -14.71 29.78
C GLU A 100 -43.50 -14.59 31.30
N ILE A 101 -42.48 -14.07 32.00
CA ILE A 101 -42.51 -13.85 33.45
C ILE A 101 -43.57 -12.80 33.82
N ARG A 102 -43.68 -11.70 33.08
CA ARG A 102 -44.67 -10.65 33.33
C ARG A 102 -46.08 -11.12 33.16
N VAL A 103 -46.34 -11.86 32.08
CA VAL A 103 -47.68 -12.47 31.85
C VAL A 103 -48.04 -13.46 32.95
N SER A 104 -47.11 -14.30 33.41
CA SER A 104 -47.34 -15.21 34.52
C SER A 104 -47.65 -14.48 35.85
N ASN A 105 -47.15 -13.27 36.00
CA ASN A 105 -47.41 -12.39 37.16
C ASN A 105 -48.62 -11.47 36.96
N GLY A 106 -49.40 -11.61 35.89
CA GLY A 106 -50.57 -10.80 35.61
C GLY A 106 -50.27 -9.36 35.16
N GLN A 107 -49.06 -9.10 34.70
CA GLN A 107 -48.60 -7.80 34.18
C GLN A 107 -48.68 -7.74 32.65
N ASN A 108 -48.85 -6.54 32.11
CA ASN A 108 -48.84 -6.34 30.64
C ASN A 108 -47.44 -6.58 30.05
N PRO A 109 -47.35 -7.23 28.88
CA PRO A 109 -46.08 -7.41 28.17
C PRO A 109 -45.47 -6.08 27.74
N ILE A 110 -44.13 -6.03 27.73
CA ILE A 110 -43.36 -4.88 27.23
C ILE A 110 -43.43 -4.88 25.70
N VAL A 111 -43.95 -3.80 25.12
CA VAL A 111 -43.90 -3.54 23.69
C VAL A 111 -42.65 -2.73 23.44
N GLN A 112 -41.69 -3.30 22.71
CA GLN A 112 -40.47 -2.58 22.34
C GLN A 112 -40.82 -1.52 21.27
N GLU A 113 -40.79 -0.24 21.64
CA GLU A 113 -40.79 0.83 20.64
C GLU A 113 -39.46 0.79 19.87
N LYS A 114 -39.54 0.53 18.57
CA LYS A 114 -38.39 0.61 17.70
C LYS A 114 -37.84 2.03 17.75
N SER A 115 -36.70 2.23 18.39
CA SER A 115 -35.96 3.48 18.32
C SER A 115 -35.74 3.83 16.83
N SER A 116 -36.32 4.93 16.38
CA SER A 116 -36.22 5.37 14.97
C SER A 116 -34.88 6.01 14.64
N TYR A 117 -33.99 6.13 15.60
CA TYR A 117 -32.66 6.69 15.38
C TYR A 117 -31.70 5.62 14.83
N THR A 118 -31.52 5.63 13.53
CA THR A 118 -30.46 4.86 12.88
C THR A 118 -29.31 5.81 12.60
N GLU A 119 -28.17 5.56 13.22
CA GLU A 119 -26.95 6.33 12.94
C GLU A 119 -26.62 6.21 11.44
N PRO A 120 -26.34 7.32 10.74
CA PRO A 120 -26.07 7.26 9.30
C PRO A 120 -24.86 6.36 9.02
N GLU A 121 -25.10 5.29 8.30
CA GLU A 121 -24.06 4.36 7.90
C GLU A 121 -23.06 5.04 6.95
N ARG A 122 -21.79 4.93 7.28
CA ARG A 122 -20.72 5.40 6.39
C ARG A 122 -20.74 4.63 5.08
N THR A 123 -20.72 5.36 3.99
CA THR A 123 -20.65 4.78 2.64
C THR A 123 -19.22 4.37 2.28
N GLU A 124 -19.07 3.42 1.36
CA GLU A 124 -17.75 3.04 0.80
C GLU A 124 -17.01 4.27 0.24
N PHE A 125 -17.73 5.19 -0.37
CA PHE A 125 -17.19 6.41 -0.94
C PHE A 125 -16.55 7.32 0.13
N GLU A 126 -17.26 7.56 1.24
CA GLU A 126 -16.74 8.38 2.35
C GLU A 126 -15.52 7.76 3.02
N TYR A 127 -15.52 6.42 3.14
CA TYR A 127 -14.36 5.71 3.68
C TYR A 127 -13.13 5.89 2.78
N ILE A 128 -13.26 5.66 1.46
CA ILE A 128 -12.18 5.80 0.50
C ILE A 128 -11.69 7.24 0.39
N GLN A 129 -12.59 8.21 0.47
CA GLN A 129 -12.24 9.64 0.46
C GLN A 129 -11.30 10.02 1.60
N ARG A 130 -11.40 9.36 2.74
CA ARG A 130 -10.53 9.58 3.91
C ARG A 130 -9.22 8.80 3.88
N CYS A 131 -9.13 7.79 3.01
CA CYS A 131 -7.91 7.02 2.84
C CYS A 131 -6.90 7.80 1.98
N SER A 132 -5.62 7.70 2.34
CA SER A 132 -4.53 8.31 1.60
C SER A 132 -3.54 7.26 1.09
N PHE A 133 -3.00 7.49 -0.09
CA PHE A 133 -1.95 6.65 -0.67
C PHE A 133 -0.78 7.53 -1.12
N LYS A 134 0.35 7.38 -0.47
CA LYS A 134 1.56 8.18 -0.72
C LYS A 134 1.23 9.69 -0.66
N ASN A 135 1.25 10.38 -1.80
CA ASN A 135 0.98 11.82 -1.88
C ASN A 135 -0.47 12.14 -2.31
N THR A 136 -1.33 11.12 -2.39
CA THR A 136 -2.75 11.30 -2.73
C THR A 136 -3.54 11.26 -1.44
N SER A 137 -4.22 12.36 -1.11
CA SER A 137 -5.04 12.48 0.11
C SER A 137 -6.45 11.90 -0.03
N ASP A 138 -6.85 11.51 -1.24
CA ASP A 138 -8.21 11.07 -1.56
C ASP A 138 -8.13 9.93 -2.58
N LEU A 139 -8.49 8.72 -2.15
CA LEU A 139 -8.52 7.52 -2.99
C LEU A 139 -9.79 7.42 -3.85
N SER A 140 -10.77 8.30 -3.65
CA SER A 140 -12.00 8.30 -4.46
C SER A 140 -11.75 8.81 -5.88
N LYS A 141 -10.69 9.58 -6.07
CA LYS A 141 -10.30 10.17 -7.35
C LYS A 141 -9.09 9.47 -7.95
N ALA A 142 -9.10 9.30 -9.27
CA ALA A 142 -7.93 8.82 -9.98
C ALA A 142 -6.79 9.84 -9.89
N PRO A 143 -5.53 9.39 -9.67
CA PRO A 143 -4.38 10.28 -9.64
C PRO A 143 -4.25 11.06 -10.96
N SER A 144 -4.22 12.40 -10.86
CA SER A 144 -4.03 13.25 -12.04
C SER A 144 -2.54 13.47 -12.30
N TYR A 145 -2.12 13.43 -13.57
CA TYR A 145 -0.74 13.72 -13.93
C TYR A 145 -0.32 15.13 -13.48
N LYS A 146 -1.29 16.06 -13.37
CA LYS A 146 -1.03 17.43 -12.94
C LYS A 146 -0.46 17.52 -11.53
N ASP A 147 -0.92 16.65 -10.63
CA ASP A 147 -0.48 16.59 -9.24
C ASP A 147 0.91 15.95 -9.11
N TYR A 148 1.33 15.20 -10.12
CA TYR A 148 2.58 14.45 -10.16
C TYR A 148 3.62 14.98 -11.16
N LYS A 149 3.41 16.16 -11.76
CA LYS A 149 4.32 16.74 -12.77
C LYS A 149 5.78 16.73 -12.34
N ALA A 150 6.07 17.27 -11.15
CA ALA A 150 7.45 17.34 -10.65
C ALA A 150 8.08 15.96 -10.52
N LYS A 151 7.31 14.97 -10.09
CA LYS A 151 7.75 13.59 -9.93
C LYS A 151 8.00 12.91 -11.28
N ILE A 152 7.12 13.15 -12.25
CA ILE A 152 7.24 12.64 -13.62
C ILE A 152 8.50 13.22 -14.28
N VAL A 153 8.72 14.54 -14.19
CA VAL A 153 9.93 15.21 -14.69
C VAL A 153 11.18 14.65 -14.01
N ALA A 154 11.14 14.45 -12.71
CA ALA A 154 12.25 13.83 -12.00
C ALA A 154 12.54 12.40 -12.48
N TRP A 155 11.53 11.61 -12.81
CA TRP A 155 11.74 10.27 -13.38
C TRP A 155 12.35 10.31 -14.79
N VAL A 156 12.04 11.33 -15.58
CA VAL A 156 12.66 11.54 -16.90
C VAL A 156 14.13 11.95 -16.76
N VAL A 157 14.41 12.92 -15.88
CA VAL A 157 15.77 13.47 -15.71
C VAL A 157 16.69 12.48 -14.98
N PHE A 158 16.17 11.79 -13.97
CA PHE A 158 16.94 10.87 -13.12
C PHE A 158 16.58 9.39 -13.38
N TRP A 159 16.33 9.03 -14.65
CA TRP A 159 15.87 7.69 -14.96
C TRP A 159 16.89 6.60 -14.63
N ILE A 160 18.20 6.83 -14.83
CA ILE A 160 19.26 5.86 -14.53
C ILE A 160 19.31 5.53 -13.03
N PRO A 161 19.53 6.49 -12.12
CA PRO A 161 19.51 6.19 -10.68
C PRO A 161 18.14 5.68 -10.20
N SER A 162 17.05 6.11 -10.83
CA SER A 162 15.71 5.60 -10.55
C SER A 162 15.52 4.14 -10.96
N LEU A 163 16.09 3.73 -12.10
CA LEU A 163 16.13 2.33 -12.56
C LEU A 163 16.94 1.46 -11.59
N ILE A 164 18.16 1.89 -11.29
CA ILE A 164 19.06 1.18 -10.36
C ILE A 164 18.40 1.03 -9.01
N GLY A 165 17.81 2.10 -8.46
CA GLY A 165 17.10 2.04 -7.18
C GLY A 165 15.93 1.06 -7.19
N THR A 166 15.19 0.96 -8.30
CA THR A 166 14.08 0.01 -8.42
C THR A 166 14.58 -1.44 -8.47
N LEU A 167 15.65 -1.70 -9.23
CA LEU A 167 16.27 -3.02 -9.32
C LEU A 167 16.86 -3.46 -7.98
N LEU A 168 17.52 -2.54 -7.28
CA LEU A 168 18.09 -2.82 -5.96
C LEU A 168 16.99 -3.08 -4.93
N ASP A 169 15.90 -2.32 -4.94
CA ASP A 169 14.77 -2.53 -4.02
C ASP A 169 14.15 -3.92 -4.20
N ASP A 170 13.91 -4.34 -5.44
CA ASP A 170 13.40 -5.67 -5.74
C ASP A 170 14.39 -6.79 -5.35
N PHE A 171 15.69 -6.58 -5.58
CA PHE A 171 16.73 -7.52 -5.18
C PHE A 171 16.82 -7.63 -3.66
N VAL A 172 16.87 -6.51 -2.95
CA VAL A 172 16.94 -6.48 -1.48
C VAL A 172 15.70 -7.13 -0.87
N ARG A 173 14.50 -6.84 -1.38
CA ARG A 173 13.27 -7.48 -0.90
C ARG A 173 13.30 -9.00 -1.07
N LYS A 174 13.70 -9.48 -2.24
CA LYS A 174 13.85 -10.93 -2.49
C LYS A 174 14.90 -11.56 -1.57
N LEU A 175 16.02 -10.89 -1.39
CA LEU A 175 17.08 -11.34 -0.49
C LEU A 175 16.60 -11.40 0.96
N VAL A 176 15.95 -10.35 1.46
CA VAL A 176 15.39 -10.31 2.81
C VAL A 176 14.34 -11.40 3.00
N THR A 177 13.42 -11.56 2.05
CA THR A 177 12.38 -12.62 2.10
C THR A 177 13.03 -14.00 2.12
N TRP A 178 14.06 -14.23 1.31
CA TRP A 178 14.80 -15.49 1.29
C TRP A 178 15.50 -15.75 2.66
N ILE A 179 16.15 -14.73 3.22
CA ILE A 179 16.79 -14.81 4.54
C ILE A 179 15.75 -15.14 5.62
N VAL A 180 14.65 -14.37 5.67
CA VAL A 180 13.58 -14.56 6.66
C VAL A 180 13.00 -15.98 6.55
N ASN A 181 12.67 -16.45 5.34
CA ASN A 181 12.14 -17.79 5.13
C ASN A 181 13.15 -18.88 5.55
N ARG A 182 14.43 -18.65 5.31
CA ARG A 182 15.47 -19.62 5.70
C ARG A 182 15.66 -19.68 7.20
N PHE A 183 15.62 -18.54 7.86
CA PHE A 183 15.78 -18.46 9.31
C PHE A 183 14.51 -18.78 10.10
N SER A 184 13.32 -18.58 9.53
CA SER A 184 12.05 -18.85 10.21
C SER A 184 11.96 -20.32 10.68
N ALA A 185 12.39 -21.26 9.86
CA ALA A 185 12.42 -22.68 10.24
C ALA A 185 13.34 -22.94 11.44
N ILE A 186 14.50 -22.27 11.50
CA ILE A 186 15.46 -22.37 12.61
C ILE A 186 14.86 -21.76 13.87
N TYR A 187 14.24 -20.58 13.78
CA TYR A 187 13.59 -19.93 14.91
C TYR A 187 12.40 -20.74 15.44
N GLN A 188 11.59 -21.33 14.56
CA GLN A 188 10.49 -22.21 14.97
C GLN A 188 11.01 -23.45 15.70
N THR A 189 12.03 -24.11 15.16
CA THR A 189 12.65 -25.27 15.79
C THR A 189 13.23 -24.93 17.17
N LEU A 190 13.89 -23.76 17.27
CA LEU A 190 14.45 -23.28 18.53
C LEU A 190 13.35 -22.94 19.54
N SER A 191 12.27 -22.29 19.08
CA SER A 191 11.11 -21.97 19.89
C SER A 191 10.44 -23.23 20.46
N HIS A 192 10.20 -24.24 19.63
CA HIS A 192 9.64 -25.53 20.08
C HIS A 192 10.57 -26.24 21.07
N LYS A 193 11.89 -26.12 20.87
CA LYS A 193 12.89 -26.76 21.75
C LYS A 193 13.01 -26.08 23.12
N ILE A 194 12.83 -24.73 23.17
CA ILE A 194 12.98 -23.96 24.41
C ILE A 194 11.67 -23.88 25.19
N VAL A 195 10.55 -23.66 24.50
CA VAL A 195 9.25 -23.40 25.14
C VAL A 195 8.44 -24.69 25.34
N GLY A 196 8.80 -25.77 24.66
CA GLY A 196 8.06 -27.04 24.66
C GLY A 196 6.84 -27.01 23.75
N ASN A 197 6.22 -28.18 23.61
CA ASN A 197 4.99 -28.31 22.81
C ASN A 197 3.83 -27.68 23.56
N PHE A 198 3.25 -26.61 23.03
CA PHE A 198 1.96 -26.12 23.50
C PHE A 198 0.88 -27.16 23.15
N PRO A 199 -0.07 -27.46 24.08
CA PRO A 199 -1.21 -28.27 23.75
C PRO A 199 -1.98 -27.60 22.59
N GLU A 200 -2.26 -28.39 21.55
CA GLU A 200 -3.09 -27.91 20.44
C GLU A 200 -4.46 -27.48 20.98
N PRO A 201 -5.01 -26.32 20.56
CA PRO A 201 -6.36 -25.96 20.90
C PRO A 201 -7.31 -27.06 20.41
N PRO A 202 -8.37 -27.41 21.17
CA PRO A 202 -9.32 -28.43 20.77
C PRO A 202 -9.87 -28.08 19.39
N LYS A 203 -9.83 -29.05 18.47
CA LYS A 203 -10.45 -28.92 17.14
C LYS A 203 -11.91 -28.53 17.36
N GLN A 204 -12.28 -27.34 16.96
CA GLN A 204 -13.67 -26.95 16.88
C GLN A 204 -14.26 -27.73 15.70
N ASP A 205 -14.96 -28.81 15.99
CA ASP A 205 -15.80 -29.48 15.02
C ASP A 205 -16.88 -28.50 14.56
N VAL A 206 -16.80 -28.11 13.28
CA VAL A 206 -17.75 -27.22 12.60
C VAL A 206 -18.89 -28.06 12.05
#